data_f23a743bae637f52e351129d5a9ced61
#
_entry.id   f23a743bae637f52e351129d5a9ced61
#
_cell.length_a   1.000
_cell.length_b   1.000
_cell.length_c   1.000
_cell.angle_alpha   90.00
_cell.angle_beta   90.00
_cell.angle_gamma   90.00
#
_symmetry.space_group_name_H-M   'P 1'
#
loop_
_entity.id
_entity.type
_entity.pdbx_description
1 polymer ?
#
loop_
_entity_poly.entity_id
_entity_poly.type
_entity_poly.pdbx_seq_one_letter_code
_entity_poly.pdbx_strand_id
1 'polypeptide(L)'
;MLKDLIKIIRERKKSKDENSYTKQLISSGLPKCIDKLQEEFDELKDALNNDNSNIVHETADVLYHLLISLEVANIKFEDVLSELENRKKQSGIEEKKNRKWITTKIIYLQKF
;
A
#
# COMPACT_ATOMS: atom_id res chain seq x y z
N MET A 1 6.95 9.36 -11.73
CA MET A 1 5.51 9.33 -11.53
C MET A 1 5.09 8.94 -10.12
N LEU A 2 5.52 7.81 -9.62
CA LEU A 2 5.17 7.41 -8.25
C LEU A 2 5.71 8.38 -7.20
N LYS A 3 6.93 8.87 -7.40
CA LYS A 3 7.52 9.87 -6.50
C LYS A 3 6.71 11.16 -6.46
N ASP A 4 6.14 11.55 -7.60
CA ASP A 4 5.33 12.75 -7.69
C ASP A 4 4.02 12.57 -6.92
N LEU A 5 3.40 11.41 -7.03
CA LEU A 5 2.18 11.11 -6.28
C LEU A 5 2.44 11.14 -4.77
N ILE A 6 3.52 10.54 -4.33
CA ILE A 6 3.92 10.53 -2.91
C ILE A 6 4.14 11.96 -2.43
N LYS A 7 4.81 12.79 -3.23
CA LYS A 7 5.05 14.18 -2.90
C LYS A 7 3.73 14.95 -2.75
N ILE A 8 2.80 14.72 -3.67
CA ILE A 8 1.48 15.37 -3.61
C ILE A 8 0.74 14.97 -2.33
N ILE A 9 0.76 13.69 -1.98
CA ILE A 9 0.11 13.21 -0.75
C ILE A 9 0.72 13.88 0.47
N ARG A 10 2.04 13.99 0.53
CA ARG A 10 2.74 14.66 1.64
C ARG A 10 2.39 16.14 1.73
N GLU A 11 2.26 16.80 0.59
CA GLU A 11 1.85 18.20 0.55
C GLU A 11 0.42 18.37 1.04
N ARG A 12 -0.50 17.48 0.65
CA ARG A 12 -1.88 17.52 1.12
C ARG A 12 -1.99 17.30 2.62
N LYS A 13 -1.13 16.45 3.17
CA LYS A 13 -1.09 16.21 4.61
C LYS A 13 -0.82 17.51 5.39
N LYS A 14 0.02 18.37 4.84
CA LYS A 14 0.39 19.65 5.46
C LYS A 14 -0.55 20.79 5.09
N SER A 15 -1.42 20.59 4.12
CA SER A 15 -2.31 21.61 3.61
C SER A 15 -3.42 21.92 4.61
N LYS A 16 -3.90 23.16 4.55
CA LYS A 16 -5.07 23.60 5.31
C LYS A 16 -6.34 23.58 4.45
N ASP A 17 -6.23 23.11 3.21
CA ASP A 17 -7.36 23.03 2.29
C ASP A 17 -8.24 21.83 2.65
N GLU A 18 -9.36 22.12 3.33
CA GLU A 18 -10.28 21.07 3.77
C GLU A 18 -11.14 20.50 2.65
N ASN A 19 -11.08 21.08 1.46
CA ASN A 19 -11.79 20.56 0.31
C ASN A 19 -11.04 19.41 -0.39
N SER A 20 -9.79 19.17 -0.01
CA SER A 20 -9.01 18.06 -0.56
C SER A 20 -9.49 16.73 0.01
N TYR A 21 -9.86 15.81 -0.86
CA TYR A 21 -10.22 14.45 -0.47
C TYR A 21 -9.06 13.76 0.27
N THR A 22 -7.85 13.91 -0.25
CA THR A 22 -6.64 13.35 0.37
C THR A 22 -6.47 13.89 1.79
N LYS A 23 -6.64 15.20 1.96
CA LYS A 23 -6.54 15.83 3.28
C LYS A 23 -7.59 15.30 4.25
N GLN A 24 -8.82 15.14 3.77
CA GLN A 24 -9.90 14.60 4.59
C GLN A 24 -9.60 13.17 5.05
N LEU A 25 -9.11 12.33 4.16
CA LEU A 25 -8.72 10.96 4.50
C LEU A 25 -7.61 10.93 5.54
N ILE A 26 -6.56 11.72 5.33
CA ILE A 26 -5.43 11.78 6.25
C ILE A 26 -5.90 12.25 7.62
N SER A 27 -6.74 13.26 7.65
CA SER A 27 -7.26 13.82 8.90
C SER A 27 -8.22 12.88 9.64
N SER A 28 -8.82 11.93 8.93
CA SER A 28 -9.77 10.99 9.54
C SER A 28 -9.10 9.91 10.39
N GLY A 29 -7.78 9.78 10.30
CA GLY A 29 -7.01 8.84 11.11
C GLY A 29 -6.81 7.48 10.47
N LEU A 30 -5.85 6.73 11.00
CA LEU A 30 -5.43 5.45 10.43
C LEU A 30 -6.56 4.41 10.38
N PRO A 31 -7.38 4.23 11.43
CA PRO A 31 -8.45 3.23 11.34
C PRO A 31 -9.39 3.46 10.17
N LYS A 32 -9.74 4.71 9.89
CA LYS A 32 -10.60 5.05 8.77
C LYS A 32 -9.90 4.80 7.44
N CYS A 33 -8.62 5.10 7.35
CA CYS A 33 -7.83 4.84 6.15
C CYS A 33 -7.74 3.34 5.86
N ILE A 34 -7.60 2.52 6.90
CA ILE A 34 -7.59 1.05 6.77
C ILE A 34 -8.93 0.55 6.24
N ASP A 35 -10.03 1.07 6.78
CA ASP A 35 -11.36 0.69 6.33
C ASP A 35 -11.55 1.03 4.84
N LYS A 36 -11.10 2.20 4.42
CA LYS A 36 -11.20 2.61 3.01
C LYS A 36 -10.30 1.74 2.13
N LEU A 37 -9.11 1.41 2.59
CA LEU A 37 -8.21 0.54 1.84
C LEU A 37 -8.84 -0.85 1.65
N GLN A 38 -9.46 -1.39 2.69
CA GLN A 38 -10.15 -2.67 2.60
C GLN A 38 -11.31 -2.61 1.60
N GLU A 39 -12.09 -1.53 1.63
CA GLU A 39 -13.18 -1.30 0.71
C GLU A 39 -12.70 -1.30 -0.75
N GLU A 40 -11.62 -0.56 -1.03
CA GLU A 40 -11.04 -0.51 -2.37
C GLU A 40 -10.46 -1.85 -2.80
N PHE A 41 -9.87 -2.58 -1.87
CA PHE A 41 -9.35 -3.92 -2.14
C PHE A 41 -10.47 -4.89 -2.51
N ASP A 42 -11.61 -4.81 -1.81
CA ASP A 42 -12.77 -5.65 -2.12
C ASP A 42 -13.31 -5.34 -3.51
N GLU A 43 -13.33 -4.07 -3.91
CA GLU A 43 -13.75 -3.67 -5.25
C GLU A 43 -12.80 -4.21 -6.32
N LEU A 44 -11.49 -4.17 -6.07
CA LEU A 44 -10.51 -4.76 -6.99
C LEU A 44 -10.69 -6.28 -7.09
N LYS A 45 -10.88 -6.94 -5.96
CA LYS A 45 -11.11 -8.38 -5.91
C LYS A 45 -12.33 -8.75 -6.76
N ASP A 46 -13.40 -8.00 -6.61
CA ASP A 46 -14.62 -8.22 -7.37
C ASP A 46 -14.39 -8.02 -8.86
N ALA A 47 -13.69 -6.95 -9.23
CA ALA A 47 -13.36 -6.67 -10.63
C ALA A 47 -12.52 -7.79 -11.25
N LEU A 48 -11.53 -8.28 -10.53
CA LEU A 48 -10.68 -9.38 -11.01
C LEU A 48 -11.47 -10.69 -11.18
N ASN A 49 -12.38 -10.98 -10.25
CA ASN A 49 -13.19 -12.20 -10.30
C ASN A 49 -14.20 -12.18 -11.43
N ASN A 50 -14.70 -11.02 -11.79
CA ASN A 50 -15.79 -10.90 -12.76
C ASN A 50 -15.32 -10.41 -14.14
N ASP A 51 -13.98 -10.39 -14.37
CA ASP A 51 -13.40 -9.93 -15.63
C ASP A 51 -13.95 -8.55 -16.02
N ASN A 52 -13.98 -7.65 -15.06
CA ASN A 52 -14.53 -6.33 -15.21
C ASN A 52 -13.56 -5.40 -15.93
N SER A 53 -14.07 -4.53 -16.81
CA SER A 53 -13.28 -3.56 -17.53
C SER A 53 -12.65 -2.48 -16.62
N ASN A 54 -13.06 -2.40 -15.35
CA ASN A 54 -12.58 -1.41 -14.39
C ASN A 54 -11.36 -1.87 -13.59
N ILE A 55 -10.73 -2.99 -13.94
CA ILE A 55 -9.59 -3.51 -13.18
C ILE A 55 -8.48 -2.48 -13.00
N VAL A 56 -8.14 -1.76 -14.06
CA VAL A 56 -7.08 -0.73 -13.98
C VAL A 56 -7.48 0.38 -13.01
N HIS A 57 -8.71 0.84 -13.10
CA HIS A 57 -9.24 1.87 -12.21
C HIS A 57 -9.21 1.42 -10.75
N GLU A 58 -9.69 0.22 -10.47
CA GLU A 58 -9.74 -0.31 -9.12
C GLU A 58 -8.34 -0.57 -8.57
N THR A 59 -7.40 -0.99 -9.41
CA THR A 59 -6.00 -1.15 -9.00
C THR A 59 -5.39 0.20 -8.60
N ALA A 60 -5.66 1.24 -9.39
CA ALA A 60 -5.18 2.58 -9.08
C ALA A 60 -5.72 3.07 -7.74
N ASP A 61 -7.00 2.82 -7.47
CA ASP A 61 -7.63 3.20 -6.20
C ASP A 61 -6.97 2.48 -5.02
N VAL A 62 -6.67 1.19 -5.15
CA VAL A 62 -5.99 0.44 -4.10
C VAL A 62 -4.61 1.04 -3.82
N LEU A 63 -3.83 1.32 -4.87
CA LEU A 63 -2.50 1.92 -4.70
C LEU A 63 -2.58 3.29 -4.03
N TYR A 64 -3.53 4.11 -4.44
CA TYR A 64 -3.72 5.44 -3.88
C TYR A 64 -4.02 5.37 -2.37
N HIS A 65 -4.98 4.54 -1.99
CA HIS A 65 -5.37 4.40 -0.58
C HIS A 65 -4.29 3.72 0.25
N LEU A 66 -3.51 2.81 -0.36
CA LEU A 66 -2.36 2.22 0.30
C LEU A 66 -1.31 3.29 0.64
N LEU A 67 -0.98 4.15 -0.33
CA LEU A 67 -0.01 5.21 -0.10
C LEU A 67 -0.47 6.18 0.98
N ILE A 68 -1.76 6.53 1.00
CA ILE A 68 -2.32 7.38 2.03
C ILE A 68 -2.21 6.72 3.40
N SER A 69 -2.55 5.45 3.51
CA SER A 69 -2.50 4.71 4.78
C SER A 69 -1.07 4.66 5.32
N LEU A 70 -0.10 4.43 4.46
CA LEU A 70 1.31 4.42 4.86
C LEU A 70 1.75 5.80 5.36
N GLU A 71 1.33 6.85 4.68
CA GLU A 71 1.66 8.22 5.11
C GLU A 71 1.07 8.53 6.49
N VAL A 72 -0.18 8.13 6.73
CA VAL A 72 -0.83 8.33 8.04
C VAL A 72 -0.11 7.52 9.13
N ALA A 73 0.37 6.33 8.79
CA ALA A 73 1.13 5.48 9.71
C ALA A 73 2.59 5.93 9.89
N ASN A 74 3.00 7.00 9.22
CA ASN A 74 4.38 7.51 9.23
C ASN A 74 5.40 6.50 8.69
N ILE A 75 5.00 5.70 7.73
CA ILE A 75 5.88 4.77 7.03
C ILE A 75 6.30 5.40 5.71
N LYS A 76 7.59 5.46 5.46
CA LYS A 76 8.11 5.99 4.21
C LYS A 76 7.99 4.94 3.12
N PHE A 77 7.38 5.32 2.00
CA PHE A 77 7.25 4.40 0.88
C PHE A 77 8.62 4.00 0.31
N GLU A 78 9.60 4.85 0.44
CA GLU A 78 10.98 4.56 0.06
C GLU A 78 11.52 3.32 0.77
N ASP A 79 11.11 3.12 2.02
CA ASP A 79 11.53 1.94 2.79
C ASP A 79 10.87 0.68 2.23
N VAL A 80 9.63 0.78 1.76
CA VAL A 80 8.95 -0.33 1.10
C VAL A 80 9.68 -0.70 -0.19
N LEU A 81 10.07 0.30 -0.98
CA LEU A 81 10.84 0.07 -2.20
C LEU A 81 12.19 -0.58 -1.91
N SER A 82 12.86 -0.16 -0.84
CA SER A 82 14.13 -0.74 -0.42
C SER A 82 13.97 -2.22 -0.06
N GLU A 83 12.90 -2.57 0.63
CA GLU A 83 12.60 -3.96 0.95
C GLU A 83 12.38 -4.78 -0.31
N LEU A 84 11.66 -4.26 -1.28
CA LEU A 84 11.46 -4.93 -2.56
C LEU A 84 12.77 -5.09 -3.32
N GLU A 85 13.63 -4.08 -3.28
CA GLU A 85 14.94 -4.16 -3.91
C GLU A 85 15.81 -5.25 -3.28
N ASN A 86 15.76 -5.37 -1.95
CA ASN A 86 16.48 -6.43 -1.25
C ASN A 86 15.98 -7.82 -1.65
N ARG A 87 14.68 -7.97 -1.87
CA ARG A 87 14.11 -9.25 -2.29
C ARG A 87 14.51 -9.67 -3.70
N LYS A 88 14.89 -8.73 -4.53
CA LYS A 88 15.40 -9.03 -5.87
C LYS A 88 16.74 -9.76 -5.83
N LYS A 89 17.49 -9.61 -4.75
CA LYS A 89 18.84 -10.16 -4.62
C LYS A 89 18.86 -11.64 -4.27
N GLN A 90 17.71 -12.20 -3.91
CA GLN A 90 17.60 -13.62 -3.61
C GLN A 90 16.22 -14.13 -3.98
N SER A 91 16.10 -15.43 -4.26
CA SER A 91 14.82 -16.04 -4.58
C SER A 91 13.94 -16.12 -3.33
N GLY A 92 12.62 -16.25 -3.54
CA GLY A 92 11.70 -16.48 -2.43
C GLY A 92 12.02 -17.74 -1.64
N ILE A 93 12.54 -18.76 -2.30
CA ILE A 93 12.96 -20.01 -1.65
C ILE A 93 14.15 -19.75 -0.74
N GLU A 94 15.14 -19.01 -1.22
CA GLU A 94 16.32 -18.65 -0.42
C GLU A 94 15.92 -17.81 0.79
N GLU A 95 15.03 -16.86 0.61
CA GLU A 95 14.55 -16.06 1.70
C GLU A 95 13.88 -16.90 2.78
N LYS A 96 13.03 -17.84 2.39
CA LYS A 96 12.37 -18.74 3.33
C LYS A 96 13.36 -19.60 4.09
N LYS A 97 14.38 -20.12 3.41
CA LYS A 97 15.44 -20.90 4.04
C LYS A 97 16.18 -20.08 5.09
N ASN A 98 16.49 -18.84 4.78
CA ASN A 98 17.24 -17.97 5.67
C ASN A 98 16.45 -17.59 6.92
N ARG A 99 15.15 -17.60 6.84
CA ARG A 99 14.28 -17.16 7.95
C ARG A 99 13.72 -18.25 8.81
N LYS A 100 13.63 -19.48 8.30
CA LYS A 100 12.85 -20.53 8.95
C LYS A 100 13.30 -20.85 10.37
N TRP A 101 14.55 -20.56 10.72
CA TRP A 101 15.08 -20.78 12.05
C TRP A 101 15.10 -19.50 12.90
N ILE A 102 14.82 -18.36 12.33
CA ILE A 102 14.84 -17.06 13.01
C ILE A 102 13.43 -16.63 13.39
N THR A 103 12.47 -16.79 12.48
CA THR A 103 11.13 -16.28 12.64
C THR A 103 10.09 -17.37 12.60
N THR A 104 8.92 -17.06 13.09
CA THR A 104 7.76 -17.92 12.91
C THR A 104 7.49 -18.10 11.43
N LYS A 105 7.33 -19.33 11.04
CA LYS A 105 7.20 -19.72 9.65
C LYS A 105 6.02 -19.11 8.93
N ILE A 106 5.01 -18.75 9.69
CA ILE A 106 3.75 -18.27 9.15
C ILE A 106 3.89 -16.94 8.45
N ILE A 107 4.77 -16.08 8.96
CA ILE A 107 4.86 -14.69 8.54
C ILE A 107 5.30 -14.52 7.10
N TYR A 108 6.19 -15.35 6.62
CA TYR A 108 6.78 -15.16 5.31
C TYR A 108 6.35 -16.17 4.26
N LEU A 109 5.35 -16.97 4.56
CA LEU A 109 4.85 -17.93 3.60
C LEU A 109 4.19 -17.27 2.39
N GLN A 110 3.71 -16.06 2.53
CA GLN A 110 3.10 -15.31 1.44
C GLN A 110 4.08 -14.45 0.66
N LYS A 111 5.34 -14.46 0.99
CA LYS A 111 6.32 -13.67 0.26
C LYS A 111 6.65 -14.32 -1.07
N PHE A 112 6.97 -13.49 -2.06
CA PHE A 112 7.27 -13.97 -3.40
C PHE A 112 8.57 -14.74 -3.51
#